data_4f92f29e1506c570abadfb5fe02fd309
#
_entry.id   4f92f29e1506c570abadfb5fe02fd309
#
_cell.length_a   1.000
_cell.length_b   1.000
_cell.length_c   1.000
_cell.angle_alpha   90.00
_cell.angle_beta   90.00
_cell.angle_gamma   90.00
#
_symmetry.space_group_name_H-M   'P 1'
#
loop_
_entity.id
_entity.type
_entity.pdbx_description
1 polymer ?
#
loop_
_entity_poly.entity_id
_entity_poly.type
_entity_poly.pdbx_seq_one_letter_code
_entity_poly.pdbx_strand_id
1 'polypeptide(L)'
;LAPNTKRNYQERCKWNIQPVIVAMCIADVNPMHCKAVLNRMETTYAGSTIRQAYITMGTMLKSAVMNDIIAKHPMNGVRYTKPVRVVDDIKYLTVDEQEKFLEAAARSHNYRQYALLLETGLRTTELIGLTWGSIDWKKRTLTVSKSLEYRHSQGYWRAGPPKTQKSYRTIPLTDKAYSILKSCYD
;
A
#
# COMPACT_ATOMS: atom_id res chain seq x y z
N LEU A 1 -4.76 0.41 15.60
CA LEU A 1 -4.47 0.59 14.17
C LEU A 1 -2.96 0.63 13.94
N ALA A 2 -2.48 -0.03 12.85
CA ALA A 2 -1.10 0.09 12.43
C ALA A 2 -0.74 1.57 12.15
N PRO A 3 0.47 2.03 12.51
CA PRO A 3 0.84 3.45 12.40
C PRO A 3 0.60 4.06 11.01
N ASN A 4 0.88 3.33 9.93
CA ASN A 4 0.59 3.79 8.57
C ASN A 4 -0.89 3.92 8.28
N THR A 5 -1.71 3.00 8.81
CA THR A 5 -3.16 3.09 8.67
C THR A 5 -3.68 4.34 9.38
N LYS A 6 -3.18 4.63 10.59
CA LYS A 6 -3.53 5.84 11.33
C LYS A 6 -3.16 7.10 10.54
N ARG A 7 -1.92 7.17 10.05
CA ARG A 7 -1.45 8.30 9.23
C ARG A 7 -2.32 8.49 7.97
N ASN A 8 -2.58 7.41 7.25
CA ASN A 8 -3.41 7.46 6.05
C ASN A 8 -4.83 7.96 6.34
N TYR A 9 -5.43 7.60 7.47
CA TYR A 9 -6.72 8.16 7.88
C TYR A 9 -6.62 9.65 8.19
N GLN A 10 -5.59 10.08 8.91
CA GLN A 10 -5.36 11.49 9.23
C GLN A 10 -5.15 12.33 7.96
N GLU A 11 -4.32 11.88 7.03
CA GLU A 11 -4.05 12.57 5.77
C GLU A 11 -5.31 12.66 4.90
N ARG A 12 -6.07 11.56 4.76
CA ARG A 12 -7.33 11.59 4.01
C ARG A 12 -8.37 12.49 4.67
N CYS A 13 -8.47 12.46 5.97
CA CYS A 13 -9.35 13.37 6.69
C CYS A 13 -8.97 14.81 6.39
N LYS A 14 -7.70 15.17 6.59
CA LYS A 14 -7.17 16.52 6.40
C LYS A 14 -7.35 17.04 4.97
N TRP A 15 -7.00 16.23 3.97
CA TRP A 15 -6.93 16.73 2.59
C TRP A 15 -8.21 16.51 1.80
N ASN A 16 -9.00 15.48 2.11
CA ASN A 16 -10.16 15.12 1.31
C ASN A 16 -11.49 15.45 2.00
N ILE A 17 -11.60 15.26 3.31
CA ILE A 17 -12.87 15.37 4.05
C ILE A 17 -13.03 16.75 4.68
N GLN A 18 -12.06 17.19 5.46
CA GLN A 18 -12.09 18.47 6.17
C GLN A 18 -12.42 19.67 5.27
N PRO A 19 -11.88 19.82 4.06
CA PRO A 19 -12.17 21.00 3.25
C PRO A 19 -13.66 21.24 2.95
N VAL A 20 -14.50 20.22 3.14
CA VAL A 20 -15.95 20.34 2.92
C VAL A 20 -16.73 20.49 4.22
N ILE A 21 -16.28 19.83 5.31
CA ILE A 21 -17.06 19.71 6.54
C ILE A 21 -16.40 20.35 7.77
N VAL A 22 -15.22 20.96 7.65
CA VAL A 22 -14.44 21.45 8.81
C VAL A 22 -15.17 22.53 9.64
N ALA A 23 -15.99 23.34 9.00
CA ALA A 23 -16.75 24.40 9.66
C ALA A 23 -18.07 23.91 10.27
N MET A 24 -18.40 22.62 10.14
CA MET A 24 -19.67 22.06 10.61
C MET A 24 -19.48 21.34 11.93
N CYS A 25 -20.47 21.46 12.83
CA CYS A 25 -20.60 20.53 13.94
C CYS A 25 -20.84 19.13 13.37
N ILE A 26 -20.21 18.12 13.97
CA ILE A 26 -20.35 16.73 13.48
C ILE A 26 -21.82 16.25 13.56
N ALA A 27 -22.60 16.81 14.47
CA ALA A 27 -24.05 16.53 14.61
C ALA A 27 -24.85 17.00 13.40
N ASP A 28 -24.40 18.01 12.68
CA ASP A 28 -25.07 18.60 11.51
C ASP A 28 -24.65 17.93 10.20
N VAL A 29 -23.64 17.06 10.24
CA VAL A 29 -23.19 16.32 9.07
C VAL A 29 -24.28 15.35 8.62
N ASN A 30 -24.73 15.49 7.39
CA ASN A 30 -25.80 14.69 6.80
C ASN A 30 -25.34 14.00 5.49
N PRO A 31 -26.16 13.14 4.87
CA PRO A 31 -25.80 12.43 3.66
C PRO A 31 -25.40 13.32 2.48
N MET A 32 -25.99 14.53 2.36
CA MET A 32 -25.65 15.48 1.30
C MET A 32 -24.23 15.99 1.44
N HIS A 33 -23.80 16.30 2.66
CA HIS A 33 -22.43 16.72 2.94
C HIS A 33 -21.43 15.60 2.63
N CYS A 34 -21.74 14.35 3.00
CA CYS A 34 -20.91 13.20 2.66
C CYS A 34 -20.78 13.01 1.13
N LYS A 35 -21.88 13.19 0.41
CA LYS A 35 -21.89 13.13 -1.06
C LYS A 35 -21.09 14.28 -1.69
N ALA A 36 -21.20 15.49 -1.13
CA ALA A 36 -20.42 16.65 -1.59
C ALA A 36 -18.91 16.43 -1.48
N VAL A 37 -18.43 15.75 -0.42
CA VAL A 37 -17.02 15.33 -0.30
C VAL A 37 -16.62 14.45 -1.47
N LEU A 38 -17.41 13.43 -1.81
CA LEU A 38 -17.11 12.51 -2.89
C LEU A 38 -17.13 13.18 -4.26
N ASN A 39 -18.18 13.96 -4.53
CA ASN A 39 -18.34 14.70 -5.81
C ASN A 39 -17.17 15.66 -6.04
N ARG A 40 -16.73 16.38 -4.99
CA ARG A 40 -15.56 17.26 -5.09
C ARG A 40 -14.30 16.48 -5.52
N MET A 41 -14.18 15.23 -5.10
CA MET A 41 -13.01 14.41 -5.42
C MET A 41 -13.06 13.84 -6.85
N GLU A 42 -14.25 13.70 -7.45
CA GLU A 42 -14.41 13.07 -8.77
C GLU A 42 -13.68 13.82 -9.89
N THR A 43 -13.51 15.13 -9.76
CA THR A 43 -12.83 15.96 -10.76
C THR A 43 -11.30 15.87 -10.69
N THR A 44 -10.74 15.38 -9.58
CA THR A 44 -9.29 15.50 -9.33
C THR A 44 -8.62 14.15 -9.04
N TYR A 45 -9.37 13.19 -8.48
CA TYR A 45 -8.78 11.97 -7.93
C TYR A 45 -9.26 10.70 -8.66
N ALA A 46 -8.37 9.73 -8.76
CA ALA A 46 -8.72 8.40 -9.26
C ALA A 46 -9.77 7.72 -8.36
N GLY A 47 -10.63 6.89 -8.95
CA GLY A 47 -11.70 6.19 -8.24
C GLY A 47 -11.25 5.36 -7.03
N SER A 48 -10.03 4.81 -7.06
CA SER A 48 -9.44 4.12 -5.90
C SER A 48 -9.21 5.06 -4.70
N THR A 49 -8.81 6.31 -4.94
CA THR A 49 -8.60 7.33 -3.91
C THR A 49 -9.94 7.78 -3.33
N ILE A 50 -10.95 7.99 -4.17
CA ILE A 50 -12.33 8.33 -3.74
C ILE A 50 -12.90 7.21 -2.87
N ARG A 51 -12.71 5.95 -3.28
CA ARG A 51 -13.10 4.79 -2.48
C ARG A 51 -12.45 4.79 -1.09
N GLN A 52 -11.19 5.14 -1.02
CA GLN A 52 -10.49 5.20 0.27
C GLN A 52 -11.01 6.34 1.16
N ALA A 53 -11.38 7.50 0.58
CA ALA A 53 -12.04 8.59 1.32
C ALA A 53 -13.43 8.15 1.81
N TYR A 54 -14.22 7.50 0.97
CA TYR A 54 -15.52 6.91 1.34
C TYR A 54 -15.39 5.96 2.55
N ILE A 55 -14.45 5.02 2.52
CA ILE A 55 -14.21 4.08 3.63
C ILE A 55 -13.74 4.82 4.89
N THR A 56 -12.84 5.80 4.76
CA THR A 56 -12.32 6.59 5.88
C THR A 56 -13.46 7.36 6.56
N MET A 57 -14.28 8.05 5.78
CA MET A 57 -15.43 8.83 6.27
C MET A 57 -16.46 7.90 6.94
N GLY A 58 -16.79 6.76 6.31
CA GLY A 58 -17.69 5.78 6.90
C GLY A 58 -17.18 5.22 8.23
N THR A 59 -15.89 4.91 8.34
CA THR A 59 -15.29 4.42 9.59
C THR A 59 -15.29 5.47 10.68
N MET A 60 -14.98 6.72 10.35
CA MET A 60 -14.97 7.87 11.28
C MET A 60 -16.38 8.13 11.83
N LEU A 61 -17.37 8.23 10.95
CA LEU A 61 -18.76 8.51 11.34
C LEU A 61 -19.40 7.33 12.07
N LYS A 62 -19.03 6.08 11.72
CA LYS A 62 -19.44 4.90 12.49
C LYS A 62 -18.90 4.97 13.92
N SER A 63 -17.64 5.38 14.09
CA SER A 63 -17.09 5.58 15.45
C SER A 63 -17.84 6.66 16.23
N ALA A 64 -18.26 7.74 15.57
CA ALA A 64 -19.04 8.79 16.20
C ALA A 64 -20.41 8.30 16.67
N VAL A 65 -21.08 7.41 15.89
CA VAL A 65 -22.33 6.77 16.33
C VAL A 65 -22.08 5.82 17.52
N MET A 66 -21.02 5.01 17.46
CA MET A 66 -20.70 4.06 18.54
C MET A 66 -20.31 4.71 19.87
N ASN A 67 -19.90 5.98 19.83
CA ASN A 67 -19.57 6.77 21.02
C ASN A 67 -20.67 7.80 21.36
N ASP A 68 -21.89 7.62 20.86
CA ASP A 68 -23.07 8.47 21.10
C ASP A 68 -22.88 9.97 20.81
N ILE A 69 -21.88 10.31 19.92
CA ILE A 69 -21.64 11.69 19.47
C ILE A 69 -22.70 12.13 18.47
N ILE A 70 -23.19 11.18 17.63
CA ILE A 70 -24.27 11.39 16.68
C ILE A 70 -25.27 10.22 16.74
N ALA A 71 -26.54 10.52 16.62
CA ALA A 71 -27.61 9.51 16.75
C ALA A 71 -27.75 8.60 15.51
N LYS A 72 -27.42 9.12 14.31
CA LYS A 72 -27.60 8.37 13.05
C LYS A 72 -26.33 8.47 12.20
N HIS A 73 -26.07 7.40 11.46
CA HIS A 73 -24.88 7.35 10.59
C HIS A 73 -25.12 8.13 9.30
N PRO A 74 -24.42 9.26 9.05
CA PRO A 74 -24.66 10.12 7.89
C PRO A 74 -24.35 9.47 6.52
N MET A 75 -23.60 8.36 6.51
CA MET A 75 -23.31 7.63 5.27
C MET A 75 -24.43 6.67 4.86
N ASN A 76 -25.49 6.54 5.68
CA ASN A 76 -26.65 5.70 5.31
C ASN A 76 -27.31 6.28 4.03
N GLY A 77 -27.39 5.46 2.99
CA GLY A 77 -27.92 5.86 1.69
C GLY A 77 -26.92 6.56 0.76
N VAL A 78 -25.72 6.93 1.23
CA VAL A 78 -24.66 7.43 0.37
C VAL A 78 -24.00 6.25 -0.35
N ARG A 79 -24.15 6.21 -1.66
CA ARG A 79 -23.56 5.16 -2.49
C ARG A 79 -22.29 5.67 -3.17
N TYR A 80 -21.27 4.83 -3.18
CA TYR A 80 -20.09 5.00 -4.00
C TYR A 80 -20.13 3.97 -5.12
N THR A 81 -20.27 4.44 -6.35
CA THR A 81 -20.22 3.57 -7.52
C THR A 81 -18.77 3.33 -7.87
N LYS A 82 -18.33 2.10 -7.71
CA LYS A 82 -16.97 1.72 -8.11
C LYS A 82 -16.85 1.85 -9.63
N PRO A 83 -15.85 2.60 -10.14
CA PRO A 83 -15.58 2.61 -11.57
C PRO A 83 -15.37 1.18 -12.08
N VAL A 84 -15.95 0.87 -13.21
CA VAL A 84 -15.73 -0.42 -13.90
C VAL A 84 -14.25 -0.49 -14.25
N ARG A 85 -13.57 -1.51 -13.74
CA ARG A 85 -12.16 -1.74 -14.05
C ARG A 85 -12.10 -2.38 -15.44
N VAL A 86 -11.52 -1.70 -16.39
CA VAL A 86 -11.19 -2.30 -17.67
C VAL A 86 -10.04 -3.30 -17.44
N VAL A 87 -10.12 -4.47 -18.03
CA VAL A 87 -9.13 -5.56 -17.83
C VAL A 87 -7.72 -5.11 -18.22
N ASP A 88 -7.62 -4.18 -19.18
CA ASP A 88 -6.36 -3.60 -19.66
C ASP A 88 -5.65 -2.68 -18.63
N ASP A 89 -6.30 -2.37 -17.50
CA ASP A 89 -5.68 -1.61 -16.40
C ASP A 89 -4.67 -2.43 -15.56
N ILE A 90 -4.53 -3.72 -15.79
CA ILE A 90 -3.56 -4.56 -15.10
C ILE A 90 -2.22 -4.43 -15.82
N LYS A 91 -1.35 -3.59 -15.29
CA LYS A 91 0.01 -3.41 -15.79
C LYS A 91 0.92 -4.49 -15.22
N TYR A 92 1.39 -5.36 -16.09
CA TYR A 92 2.45 -6.33 -15.79
C TYR A 92 3.45 -6.31 -16.95
N LEU A 93 4.67 -6.68 -16.68
CA LEU A 93 5.68 -6.83 -17.71
C LEU A 93 5.59 -8.24 -18.29
N THR A 94 5.47 -8.36 -19.61
CA THR A 94 5.68 -9.63 -20.31
C THR A 94 7.13 -10.09 -20.16
N VAL A 95 7.45 -11.32 -20.52
CA VAL A 95 8.83 -11.85 -20.43
C VAL A 95 9.79 -10.99 -21.25
N ASP A 96 9.42 -10.67 -22.50
CA ASP A 96 10.23 -9.82 -23.37
C ASP A 96 10.44 -8.40 -22.81
N GLU A 97 9.41 -7.85 -22.17
CA GLU A 97 9.50 -6.54 -21.51
C GLU A 97 10.39 -6.57 -20.25
N GLN A 98 10.39 -7.69 -19.51
CA GLN A 98 11.29 -7.89 -18.38
C GLN A 98 12.75 -7.97 -18.85
N GLU A 99 13.03 -8.66 -19.95
CA GLU A 99 14.37 -8.73 -20.54
C GLU A 99 14.86 -7.35 -20.98
N LYS A 100 14.06 -6.63 -21.78
CA LYS A 100 14.36 -5.26 -22.19
C LYS A 100 14.57 -4.31 -21.00
N PHE A 101 13.74 -4.45 -19.97
CA PHE A 101 13.90 -3.66 -18.74
C PHE A 101 15.23 -3.96 -18.04
N LEU A 102 15.62 -5.22 -17.93
CA LEU A 102 16.89 -5.60 -17.32
C LEU A 102 18.10 -5.16 -18.16
N GLU A 103 18.01 -5.23 -19.48
CA GLU A 103 19.04 -4.70 -20.38
C GLU A 103 19.23 -3.19 -20.19
N ALA A 104 18.13 -2.44 -20.18
CA ALA A 104 18.17 -1.00 -19.93
C ALA A 104 18.72 -0.65 -18.53
N ALA A 105 18.39 -1.47 -17.54
CA ALA A 105 18.85 -1.32 -16.15
C ALA A 105 20.29 -1.82 -15.91
N ALA A 106 20.95 -2.46 -16.87
CA ALA A 106 22.24 -3.14 -16.68
C ALA A 106 23.34 -2.26 -16.11
N ARG A 107 23.32 -0.95 -16.44
CA ARG A 107 24.27 0.06 -15.92
C ARG A 107 23.83 0.72 -14.62
N SER A 108 22.63 0.39 -14.11
CA SER A 108 22.12 0.95 -12.86
C SER A 108 22.75 0.25 -11.66
N HIS A 109 23.10 1.02 -10.64
CA HIS A 109 23.52 0.46 -9.34
C HIS A 109 22.40 -0.40 -8.68
N ASN A 110 21.16 -0.22 -9.09
CA ASN A 110 20.01 -0.99 -8.61
C ASN A 110 19.71 -2.25 -9.45
N TYR A 111 20.50 -2.56 -10.46
CA TYR A 111 20.27 -3.71 -11.35
C TYR A 111 19.98 -5.02 -10.59
N ARG A 112 20.85 -5.34 -9.60
CA ARG A 112 20.73 -6.56 -8.81
C ARG A 112 19.41 -6.62 -8.02
N GLN A 113 18.95 -5.48 -7.54
CA GLN A 113 17.68 -5.35 -6.83
C GLN A 113 16.50 -5.62 -7.76
N TYR A 114 16.50 -5.02 -8.96
CA TYR A 114 15.47 -5.24 -9.96
C TYR A 114 15.42 -6.70 -10.42
N ALA A 115 16.56 -7.27 -10.75
CA ALA A 115 16.65 -8.66 -11.15
C ALA A 115 16.15 -9.61 -10.04
N LEU A 116 16.54 -9.36 -8.79
CA LEU A 116 16.07 -10.17 -7.65
C LEU A 116 14.57 -10.03 -7.41
N LEU A 117 13.99 -8.84 -7.57
CA LEU A 117 12.55 -8.63 -7.45
C LEU A 117 11.76 -9.42 -8.51
N LEU A 118 12.24 -9.41 -9.76
CA LEU A 118 11.60 -10.17 -10.85
C LEU A 118 11.68 -11.69 -10.63
N GLU A 119 12.84 -12.18 -10.15
CA GLU A 119 13.06 -13.61 -9.91
C GLU A 119 12.28 -14.15 -8.68
N THR A 120 12.06 -13.32 -7.66
CA THR A 120 11.52 -13.79 -6.37
C THR A 120 10.11 -13.32 -6.06
N GLY A 121 9.61 -12.32 -6.77
CA GLY A 121 8.32 -11.68 -6.45
C GLY A 121 8.27 -11.03 -5.06
N LEU A 122 9.42 -10.65 -4.50
CA LEU A 122 9.48 -9.92 -3.24
C LEU A 122 8.83 -8.53 -3.37
N ARG A 123 8.17 -8.07 -2.31
CA ARG A 123 7.80 -6.65 -2.23
C ARG A 123 9.03 -5.81 -1.96
N THR A 124 9.05 -4.56 -2.42
CA THR A 124 10.18 -3.64 -2.17
C THR A 124 10.55 -3.55 -0.69
N THR A 125 9.57 -3.49 0.20
CA THR A 125 9.81 -3.44 1.65
C THR A 125 10.35 -4.75 2.23
N GLU A 126 10.06 -5.88 1.61
CA GLU A 126 10.61 -7.19 1.97
C GLU A 126 12.06 -7.31 1.50
N LEU A 127 12.34 -6.86 0.27
CA LEU A 127 13.71 -6.82 -0.26
C LEU A 127 14.63 -5.96 0.61
N ILE A 128 14.20 -4.74 0.95
CA ILE A 128 14.99 -3.82 1.79
C ILE A 128 15.19 -4.40 3.21
N GLY A 129 14.21 -5.17 3.70
CA GLY A 129 14.28 -5.84 5.00
C GLY A 129 15.04 -7.15 5.01
N LEU A 130 15.57 -7.59 3.86
CA LEU A 130 16.28 -8.86 3.74
C LEU A 130 17.63 -8.81 4.46
N THR A 131 17.96 -9.90 5.12
CA THR A 131 19.26 -10.10 5.78
C THR A 131 19.88 -11.41 5.32
N TRP A 132 21.18 -11.56 5.41
CA TRP A 132 21.87 -12.79 5.05
C TRP A 132 21.36 -14.00 5.82
N GLY A 133 20.92 -13.82 7.06
CA GLY A 133 20.28 -14.87 7.87
C GLY A 133 18.92 -15.34 7.35
N SER A 134 18.33 -14.63 6.36
CA SER A 134 17.09 -15.05 5.70
C SER A 134 17.33 -16.08 4.59
N ILE A 135 18.58 -16.38 4.24
CA ILE A 135 18.96 -17.23 3.12
C ILE A 135 19.55 -18.54 3.64
N ASP A 136 18.93 -19.65 3.27
CA ASP A 136 19.50 -20.98 3.43
C ASP A 136 20.26 -21.34 2.14
N TRP A 137 21.58 -21.16 2.18
CA TRP A 137 22.45 -21.42 1.04
C TRP A 137 22.50 -22.90 0.62
N LYS A 138 22.32 -23.83 1.55
CA LYS A 138 22.32 -25.27 1.27
C LYS A 138 21.04 -25.70 0.60
N LYS A 139 19.89 -25.22 1.09
CA LYS A 139 18.58 -25.52 0.55
C LYS A 139 18.22 -24.62 -0.63
N ARG A 140 19.03 -23.60 -0.92
CA ARG A 140 18.73 -22.56 -1.92
C ARG A 140 17.35 -21.97 -1.73
N THR A 141 17.06 -21.50 -0.52
CA THR A 141 15.78 -20.90 -0.19
C THR A 141 15.96 -19.56 0.51
N LEU A 142 14.98 -18.68 0.34
CA LEU A 142 14.90 -17.37 0.96
C LEU A 142 13.61 -17.29 1.79
N THR A 143 13.72 -16.95 3.07
CA THR A 143 12.58 -16.82 3.98
C THR A 143 12.24 -15.38 4.24
N VAL A 144 11.00 -15.00 3.88
CA VAL A 144 10.45 -13.66 4.15
C VAL A 144 9.85 -13.65 5.55
N SER A 145 10.52 -13.02 6.49
CA SER A 145 10.07 -12.89 7.89
C SER A 145 9.99 -11.46 8.39
N LYS A 146 10.52 -10.50 7.63
CA LYS A 146 10.60 -9.09 8.01
C LYS A 146 10.29 -8.20 6.81
N SER A 147 9.81 -7.00 7.08
CA SER A 147 9.72 -5.90 6.12
C SER A 147 10.31 -4.64 6.73
N LEU A 148 11.00 -3.85 5.93
CA LEU A 148 11.59 -2.59 6.33
C LEU A 148 10.85 -1.43 5.65
N GLU A 149 10.47 -0.43 6.43
CA GLU A 149 9.70 0.71 5.96
C GLU A 149 10.35 2.00 6.42
N TYR A 150 10.55 2.95 5.50
CA TYR A 150 11.05 4.27 5.85
C TYR A 150 9.91 5.15 6.37
N ARG A 151 10.12 5.75 7.52
CA ARG A 151 9.18 6.66 8.18
C ARG A 151 9.54 8.11 7.86
N HIS A 152 9.07 8.63 6.73
CA HIS A 152 9.38 9.98 6.27
C HIS A 152 9.15 11.07 7.33
N SER A 153 8.06 10.97 8.11
CA SER A 153 7.75 11.95 9.16
C SER A 153 8.68 11.90 10.37
N GLN A 154 9.47 10.84 10.52
CA GLN A 154 10.33 10.57 11.66
C GLN A 154 11.79 10.38 11.26
N GLY A 155 12.09 10.34 9.97
CA GLY A 155 13.44 10.26 9.42
C GLY A 155 14.17 8.94 9.68
N TYR A 156 13.48 7.84 10.01
CA TYR A 156 14.13 6.56 10.28
C TYR A 156 13.47 5.36 9.60
N TRP A 157 14.23 4.28 9.49
CA TRP A 157 13.77 2.98 9.02
C TRP A 157 13.18 2.16 10.17
N ARG A 158 12.00 1.61 9.95
CA ARG A 158 11.34 0.71 10.90
C ARG A 158 11.30 -0.71 10.33
N ALA A 159 11.94 -1.64 11.05
CA ALA A 159 11.72 -3.06 10.84
C ALA A 159 10.43 -3.52 11.54
N GLY A 160 9.69 -4.40 10.89
CA GLY A 160 8.48 -4.98 11.45
C GLY A 160 8.15 -6.34 10.84
N PRO A 161 7.20 -7.05 11.42
CA PRO A 161 6.68 -8.27 10.81
C PRO A 161 6.00 -7.93 9.48
N PRO A 162 5.91 -8.87 8.55
CA PRO A 162 5.10 -8.72 7.35
C PRO A 162 3.65 -8.37 7.69
N LYS A 163 2.97 -7.65 6.79
CA LYS A 163 1.63 -7.11 7.00
C LYS A 163 0.57 -8.14 7.36
N THR A 164 0.73 -9.37 6.91
CA THR A 164 -0.23 -10.48 7.16
C THR A 164 0.53 -11.77 7.43
N GLN A 165 -0.11 -12.70 8.14
CA GLN A 165 0.43 -14.05 8.38
C GLN A 165 0.83 -14.76 7.08
N LYS A 166 0.03 -14.61 6.02
CA LYS A 166 0.31 -15.18 4.68
C LYS A 166 1.53 -14.58 3.98
N SER A 167 2.07 -13.48 4.49
CA SER A 167 3.28 -12.88 3.94
C SER A 167 4.56 -13.56 4.43
N TYR A 168 4.49 -14.35 5.51
CA TYR A 168 5.56 -15.25 5.91
C TYR A 168 5.62 -16.40 4.91
N ARG A 169 6.71 -16.48 4.18
CA ARG A 169 6.88 -17.52 3.16
C ARG A 169 8.35 -17.83 2.91
N THR A 170 8.61 -19.02 2.46
CA THR A 170 9.91 -19.45 1.95
C THR A 170 9.82 -19.58 0.44
N ILE A 171 10.75 -18.97 -0.28
CA ILE A 171 10.84 -18.90 -1.72
C ILE A 171 12.03 -19.74 -2.16
N PRO A 172 11.90 -20.72 -3.06
CA PRO A 172 13.03 -21.37 -3.68
C PRO A 172 13.77 -20.36 -4.57
N LEU A 173 15.09 -20.38 -4.54
CA LEU A 173 15.91 -19.49 -5.35
C LEU A 173 16.19 -20.15 -6.70
N THR A 174 15.90 -19.42 -7.78
CA THR A 174 16.39 -19.77 -9.12
C THR A 174 17.92 -19.66 -9.16
N ASP A 175 18.58 -20.29 -10.13
CA ASP A 175 20.03 -20.17 -10.27
C ASP A 175 20.47 -18.72 -10.45
N LYS A 176 19.67 -17.91 -11.16
CA LYS A 176 19.93 -16.49 -11.35
C LYS A 176 19.79 -15.70 -10.04
N ALA A 177 18.72 -15.92 -9.27
CA ALA A 177 18.54 -15.28 -7.97
C ALA A 177 19.67 -15.67 -6.99
N TYR A 178 20.03 -16.95 -6.96
CA TYR A 178 21.12 -17.45 -6.14
C TYR A 178 22.47 -16.79 -6.51
N SER A 179 22.80 -16.71 -7.80
CA SER A 179 24.03 -16.10 -8.28
C SER A 179 24.08 -14.60 -7.95
N ILE A 180 22.96 -13.88 -8.10
CA ILE A 180 22.86 -12.46 -7.71
C ILE A 180 23.15 -12.29 -6.22
N LEU A 181 22.48 -13.09 -5.37
CA LEU A 181 22.68 -13.00 -3.92
C LEU A 181 24.10 -13.35 -3.52
N LYS A 182 24.68 -14.40 -4.13
CA LYS A 182 26.05 -14.83 -3.87
C LYS A 182 27.05 -13.74 -4.24
N SER A 183 26.88 -13.09 -5.40
CA SER A 183 27.73 -11.97 -5.84
C SER A 183 27.63 -10.70 -4.96
N CYS A 184 26.63 -10.62 -4.09
CA CYS A 184 26.50 -9.55 -3.10
C CYS A 184 27.04 -9.95 -1.72
N TYR A 185 27.16 -11.26 -1.45
CA TYR A 185 27.63 -11.78 -0.18
C TYR A 185 29.17 -11.85 -0.12
N ASP A 186 29.80 -12.25 -1.22
CA ASP A 186 31.25 -12.34 -1.39
C ASP A 186 31.89 -10.96 -1.55
#